data_e73234e2bc1e10aa7267a70ca6f148a3
#
_entry.id   e73234e2bc1e10aa7267a70ca6f148a3
#
_cell.length_a   1.000
_cell.length_b   1.000
_cell.length_c   1.000
_cell.angle_alpha   90.00
_cell.angle_beta   90.00
_cell.angle_gamma   90.00
#
_symmetry.space_group_name_H-M   'P 1'
#
loop_
_entity.id
_entity.type
_entity.pdbx_description
1 polymer ?
#
loop_
_entity_poly.entity_id
_entity_poly.type
_entity_poly.pdbx_seq_one_letter_code
_entity_poly.pdbx_strand_id
1 'polypeptide(L)'
;DIDLPPWSGAGISKKYGKFGKTLGIGAGGTVRVIKRSKDQAQLAVKEFRHRRPDESEKEYIKKVTAEFCIGSTLHHINIIKTLDIIRDNDLFFEVMEYAPIELFAIVMSGKMGFNEINCVFRQIVDGVDYLHGLGLAHRDLKIDNCVMTSDGIVKIIDFGTATVFQVPGKSALFATGIVGSDPYLAPEVLSRQTYDARLTDVWSLAIVYICMVLKRFPWKIPDPELDPSFKLFLLAHPELGGIKPSSLLEDDEAHHE
;
A
#
# COMPACT_ATOMS: atom_id res chain seq x y z
N ASP A 1 18.70 -16.40 -8.03
CA ASP A 1 18.64 -16.86 -6.64
C ASP A 1 18.74 -15.62 -5.77
N ILE A 2 17.69 -15.35 -5.00
CA ILE A 2 17.69 -14.27 -4.02
C ILE A 2 18.34 -14.90 -2.78
N ASP A 3 19.54 -14.44 -2.42
CA ASP A 3 20.17 -14.81 -1.14
C ASP A 3 19.32 -14.21 -0.01
N LEU A 4 18.43 -15.02 0.52
CA LEU A 4 17.67 -14.69 1.72
C LEU A 4 18.64 -14.73 2.93
N PRO A 5 18.51 -13.78 3.87
CA PRO A 5 19.27 -13.87 5.10
C PRO A 5 19.01 -15.22 5.77
N PRO A 6 20.02 -15.84 6.39
CA PRO A 6 19.85 -17.13 7.04
C PRO A 6 18.73 -17.01 8.07
N TRP A 7 17.71 -17.88 7.93
CA TRP A 7 16.59 -17.93 8.85
C TRP A 7 17.09 -18.09 10.28
N SER A 8 16.80 -17.14 11.14
CA SER A 8 17.14 -17.29 12.55
C SER A 8 16.26 -18.40 13.12
N GLY A 9 16.84 -19.52 13.54
CA GLY A 9 16.12 -20.63 14.18
C GLY A 9 15.61 -20.30 15.60
N ALA A 10 15.66 -19.04 16.01
CA ALA A 10 15.07 -18.54 17.24
C ALA A 10 13.70 -17.98 16.92
N GLY A 11 12.63 -18.51 17.54
CA GLY A 11 11.28 -18.01 17.41
C GLY A 11 11.18 -16.51 17.69
N ILE A 12 10.20 -15.85 17.07
CA ILE A 12 9.99 -14.40 17.17
C ILE A 12 9.98 -13.90 18.61
N SER A 13 9.32 -14.61 19.52
CA SER A 13 9.22 -14.24 20.94
C SER A 13 10.56 -14.31 21.67
N LYS A 14 11.45 -15.22 21.26
CA LYS A 14 12.79 -15.34 21.85
C LYS A 14 13.70 -14.17 21.46
N LYS A 15 13.61 -13.70 20.22
CA LYS A 15 14.44 -12.62 19.69
C LYS A 15 13.91 -11.24 20.07
N TYR A 16 12.59 -11.05 20.04
CA TYR A 16 11.96 -9.74 20.16
C TYR A 16 11.06 -9.58 21.39
N GLY A 17 10.69 -10.66 22.10
CA GLY A 17 9.86 -10.61 23.28
C GLY A 17 8.41 -11.00 23.02
N LYS A 18 7.50 -10.63 23.92
CA LYS A 18 6.09 -11.03 23.86
C LYS A 18 5.26 -10.09 22.99
N PHE A 19 4.31 -10.67 22.28
CA PHE A 19 3.30 -9.90 21.55
C PHE A 19 2.41 -9.10 22.50
N GLY A 20 2.17 -7.86 22.12
CA GLY A 20 1.26 -6.93 22.80
C GLY A 20 -0.02 -6.71 21.99
N LYS A 21 -0.48 -5.46 21.97
CA LYS A 21 -1.73 -5.03 21.32
C LYS A 21 -1.72 -5.34 19.83
N THR A 22 -2.84 -5.84 19.29
CA THR A 22 -3.10 -5.91 17.86
C THR A 22 -3.35 -4.50 17.33
N LEU A 23 -2.64 -4.14 16.25
CA LEU A 23 -2.75 -2.85 15.57
C LEU A 23 -3.73 -2.93 14.39
N GLY A 24 -3.73 -4.07 13.67
CA GLY A 24 -4.61 -4.24 12.53
C GLY A 24 -4.68 -5.70 12.07
N ILE A 25 -5.75 -6.02 11.38
CA ILE A 25 -5.99 -7.31 10.73
C ILE A 25 -6.41 -7.03 9.30
N GLY A 26 -5.74 -7.62 8.34
CA GLY A 26 -6.03 -7.42 6.91
C GLY A 26 -5.78 -8.67 6.08
N ALA A 27 -5.97 -8.56 4.77
CA ALA A 27 -5.76 -9.65 3.83
C ALA A 27 -4.32 -10.19 3.82
N GLY A 28 -3.33 -9.35 4.14
CA GLY A 28 -1.90 -9.71 4.20
C GLY A 28 -1.48 -10.39 5.50
N GLY A 29 -2.28 -10.27 6.56
CA GLY A 29 -1.95 -10.82 7.87
C GLY A 29 -2.41 -9.95 9.03
N THR A 30 -1.81 -10.18 10.20
CA THR A 30 -2.12 -9.48 11.45
C THR A 30 -0.91 -8.70 11.94
N VAL A 31 -1.08 -7.43 12.27
CA VAL A 31 -0.02 -6.58 12.81
C VAL A 31 -0.22 -6.37 14.31
N ARG A 32 0.85 -6.59 15.08
CA ARG A 32 0.85 -6.43 16.55
C ARG A 32 2.05 -5.61 17.00
N VAL A 33 1.91 -4.95 18.14
CA VAL A 33 3.06 -4.37 18.84
C VAL A 33 3.83 -5.49 19.52
N ILE A 34 5.16 -5.43 19.47
CA ILE A 34 6.06 -6.25 20.27
C ILE A 34 7.02 -5.35 21.04
N LYS A 35 7.33 -5.73 22.26
CA LYS A 35 8.24 -4.99 23.10
C LYS A 35 9.56 -5.77 23.20
N ARG A 36 10.60 -5.23 22.56
CA ARG A 36 11.91 -5.87 22.50
C ARG A 36 12.54 -5.98 23.90
N SER A 37 12.90 -7.20 24.28
CA SER A 37 13.40 -7.48 25.63
C SER A 37 14.72 -6.75 25.96
N LYS A 38 15.57 -6.56 24.98
CA LYS A 38 16.92 -5.98 25.14
C LYS A 38 16.91 -4.53 25.63
N ASP A 39 16.04 -3.70 25.07
CA ASP A 39 16.01 -2.24 25.25
C ASP A 39 14.61 -1.67 25.49
N GLN A 40 13.61 -2.55 25.61
CA GLN A 40 12.21 -2.18 25.80
C GLN A 40 11.61 -1.37 24.64
N ALA A 41 12.29 -1.28 23.48
CA ALA A 41 11.79 -0.60 22.31
C ALA A 41 10.52 -1.30 21.79
N GLN A 42 9.53 -0.47 21.43
CA GLN A 42 8.31 -0.95 20.78
C GLN A 42 8.54 -1.06 19.28
N LEU A 43 8.15 -2.20 18.72
CA LEU A 43 8.23 -2.51 17.30
C LEU A 43 6.87 -2.98 16.81
N ALA A 44 6.61 -2.85 15.53
CA ALA A 44 5.45 -3.46 14.87
C ALA A 44 5.89 -4.78 14.23
N VAL A 45 5.07 -5.79 14.35
CA VAL A 45 5.31 -7.11 13.75
C VAL A 45 4.09 -7.53 12.96
N LYS A 46 4.28 -7.74 11.67
CA LYS A 46 3.29 -8.32 10.77
C LYS A 46 3.48 -9.83 10.73
N GLU A 47 2.51 -10.56 11.26
CA GLU A 47 2.38 -11.99 11.04
C GLU A 47 1.67 -12.18 9.70
N PHE A 48 2.38 -12.72 8.71
CA PHE A 48 1.77 -12.98 7.40
C PHE A 48 0.69 -14.04 7.52
N ARG A 49 -0.35 -13.93 6.67
CA ARG A 49 -1.38 -14.96 6.58
C ARG A 49 -0.78 -16.34 6.31
N HIS A 50 -1.45 -17.38 6.73
CA HIS A 50 -1.09 -18.74 6.33
C HIS A 50 -1.14 -18.91 4.81
N ARG A 51 -0.31 -19.83 4.30
CA ARG A 51 -0.37 -20.28 2.92
C ARG A 51 -1.77 -20.85 2.61
N ARG A 52 -2.34 -20.46 1.50
CA ARG A 52 -3.64 -21.00 1.04
C ARG A 52 -3.48 -22.41 0.49
N PRO A 53 -4.54 -23.28 0.54
CA PRO A 53 -4.48 -24.65 0.00
C PRO A 53 -4.20 -24.72 -1.50
N ASP A 54 -4.67 -23.73 -2.26
CA ASP A 54 -4.50 -23.57 -3.72
C ASP A 54 -3.19 -22.89 -4.13
N GLU A 55 -2.36 -22.47 -3.16
CA GLU A 55 -1.10 -21.77 -3.36
C GLU A 55 0.08 -22.69 -3.08
N SER A 56 1.04 -22.79 -4.00
CA SER A 56 2.26 -23.55 -3.74
C SER A 56 3.14 -22.88 -2.67
N GLU A 57 3.93 -23.67 -1.94
CA GLU A 57 4.88 -23.12 -0.95
C GLU A 57 5.84 -22.12 -1.59
N LYS A 58 6.32 -22.41 -2.80
CA LYS A 58 7.23 -21.54 -3.54
C LYS A 58 6.60 -20.18 -3.87
N GLU A 59 5.34 -20.15 -4.28
CA GLU A 59 4.62 -18.91 -4.58
C GLU A 59 4.37 -18.08 -3.32
N TYR A 60 3.97 -18.76 -2.23
CA TYR A 60 3.75 -18.12 -0.94
C TYR A 60 5.06 -17.48 -0.41
N ILE A 61 6.15 -18.22 -0.36
CA ILE A 61 7.46 -17.72 0.07
C ILE A 61 7.89 -16.55 -0.83
N LYS A 62 7.70 -16.66 -2.15
CA LYS A 62 8.04 -15.58 -3.09
C LYS A 62 7.26 -14.29 -2.79
N LYS A 63 5.96 -14.39 -2.45
CA LYS A 63 5.16 -13.20 -2.11
C LYS A 63 5.63 -12.53 -0.82
N VAL A 64 5.79 -13.34 0.25
CA VAL A 64 6.23 -12.84 1.56
C VAL A 64 7.63 -12.22 1.48
N THR A 65 8.56 -12.89 0.81
CA THR A 65 9.93 -12.40 0.69
C THR A 65 10.05 -11.19 -0.24
N ALA A 66 9.21 -11.09 -1.28
CA ALA A 66 9.18 -9.92 -2.16
C ALA A 66 8.76 -8.66 -1.40
N GLU A 67 7.72 -8.73 -0.56
CA GLU A 67 7.29 -7.61 0.29
C GLU A 67 8.41 -7.16 1.23
N PHE A 68 9.02 -8.12 1.94
CA PHE A 68 10.17 -7.84 2.81
C PHE A 68 11.37 -7.25 2.05
N CYS A 69 11.75 -7.84 0.91
CA CYS A 69 12.89 -7.35 0.11
C CYS A 69 12.66 -5.91 -0.34
N ILE A 70 11.47 -5.56 -0.79
CA ILE A 70 11.12 -4.19 -1.14
C ILE A 70 11.26 -3.31 0.11
N GLY A 71 10.56 -3.61 1.19
CA GLY A 71 10.57 -2.81 2.42
C GLY A 71 11.96 -2.61 3.01
N SER A 72 12.80 -3.65 3.01
CA SER A 72 14.15 -3.60 3.58
C SER A 72 15.14 -2.76 2.78
N THR A 73 14.86 -2.52 1.49
CA THR A 73 15.71 -1.66 0.64
C THR A 73 15.30 -0.18 0.67
N LEU A 74 14.13 0.13 1.21
CA LEU A 74 13.60 1.49 1.25
C LEU A 74 14.13 2.24 2.47
N HIS A 75 14.71 3.43 2.23
CA HIS A 75 15.31 4.27 3.27
C HIS A 75 14.88 5.73 3.06
N HIS A 76 13.75 6.10 3.63
CA HIS A 76 13.22 7.46 3.56
C HIS A 76 12.47 7.79 4.85
N ILE A 77 12.48 9.07 5.26
CA ILE A 77 11.83 9.51 6.49
C ILE A 77 10.31 9.23 6.49
N ASN A 78 9.68 9.29 5.32
CA ASN A 78 8.24 9.06 5.17
C ASN A 78 7.88 7.64 4.70
N ILE A 79 8.80 6.70 4.81
CA ILE A 79 8.58 5.26 4.57
C ILE A 79 8.85 4.51 5.86
N ILE A 80 7.98 3.55 6.21
CA ILE A 80 8.20 2.71 7.39
C ILE A 80 9.51 1.91 7.24
N LYS A 81 10.29 1.85 8.29
CA LYS A 81 11.55 1.09 8.27
C LYS A 81 11.29 -0.38 8.56
N THR A 82 11.58 -1.24 7.60
CA THR A 82 11.62 -2.69 7.77
C THR A 82 12.95 -3.11 8.39
N LEU A 83 12.91 -3.92 9.45
CA LEU A 83 14.07 -4.26 10.26
C LEU A 83 14.52 -5.70 10.07
N ASP A 84 13.57 -6.64 9.98
CA ASP A 84 13.87 -8.07 9.99
C ASP A 84 12.71 -8.89 9.41
N ILE A 85 13.03 -10.10 8.96
CA ILE A 85 12.04 -11.14 8.65
C ILE A 85 12.42 -12.42 9.36
N ILE A 86 11.46 -13.05 10.02
CA ILE A 86 11.65 -14.27 10.79
C ILE A 86 10.68 -15.33 10.30
N ARG A 87 11.20 -16.53 10.07
CA ARG A 87 10.36 -17.72 9.93
C ARG A 87 10.32 -18.44 11.28
N ASP A 88 9.12 -18.63 11.81
CA ASP A 88 8.87 -19.39 13.04
C ASP A 88 7.83 -20.46 12.71
N ASN A 89 8.25 -21.72 12.70
CA ASN A 89 7.50 -22.84 12.14
C ASN A 89 7.11 -22.56 10.67
N ASP A 90 5.82 -22.59 10.34
CA ASP A 90 5.30 -22.32 8.98
C ASP A 90 4.79 -20.88 8.81
N LEU A 91 5.08 -20.01 9.78
CA LEU A 91 4.68 -18.61 9.76
C LEU A 91 5.88 -17.71 9.47
N PHE A 92 5.60 -16.60 8.80
CA PHE A 92 6.54 -15.53 8.56
C PHE A 92 6.12 -14.27 9.31
N PHE A 93 7.11 -13.59 9.87
CA PHE A 93 6.94 -12.36 10.63
C PHE A 93 7.86 -11.29 10.08
N GLU A 94 7.31 -10.17 9.68
CA GLU A 94 8.07 -8.97 9.30
C GLU A 94 8.13 -8.02 10.50
N VAL A 95 9.33 -7.63 10.90
CA VAL A 95 9.56 -6.70 12.01
C VAL A 95 9.86 -5.33 11.45
N MET A 96 9.13 -4.33 11.93
CA MET A 96 9.21 -2.95 11.47
C MET A 96 9.33 -1.97 12.65
N GLU A 97 9.75 -0.74 12.37
CA GLU A 97 9.57 0.34 13.31
C GLU A 97 8.09 0.53 13.66
N TYR A 98 7.83 1.06 14.84
CA TYR A 98 6.46 1.30 15.32
C TYR A 98 6.16 2.80 15.31
N ALA A 99 5.10 3.18 14.64
CA ALA A 99 4.52 4.51 14.68
C ALA A 99 3.11 4.39 15.31
N PRO A 100 2.85 5.06 16.47
CA PRO A 100 1.71 4.76 17.30
C PRO A 100 0.38 5.36 16.82
N ILE A 101 0.40 6.24 15.82
CA ILE A 101 -0.75 7.03 15.43
C ILE A 101 -1.25 6.57 14.06
N GLU A 102 -2.47 6.08 14.00
CA GLU A 102 -3.17 5.76 12.75
C GLU A 102 -3.68 7.07 12.11
N LEU A 103 -3.20 7.38 10.90
CA LEU A 103 -3.55 8.63 10.24
C LEU A 103 -5.06 8.71 9.95
N PHE A 104 -5.68 7.59 9.57
CA PHE A 104 -7.12 7.53 9.32
C PHE A 104 -7.94 8.00 10.53
N ALA A 105 -7.60 7.51 11.73
CA ALA A 105 -8.29 7.89 12.97
C ALA A 105 -8.20 9.39 13.25
N ILE A 106 -7.02 10.00 13.05
CA ILE A 106 -6.82 11.45 13.25
C ILE A 106 -7.59 12.27 12.22
N VAL A 107 -7.52 11.89 10.95
CA VAL A 107 -8.24 12.58 9.86
C VAL A 107 -9.74 12.56 10.13
N MET A 108 -10.30 11.39 10.45
CA MET A 108 -11.75 11.24 10.70
C MET A 108 -12.22 11.89 12.00
N SER A 109 -11.33 12.13 12.96
CA SER A 109 -11.66 12.89 14.17
C SER A 109 -12.06 14.34 13.89
N GLY A 110 -11.71 14.86 12.72
CA GLY A 110 -11.97 16.24 12.34
C GLY A 110 -11.14 17.29 13.07
N LYS A 111 -10.17 16.87 13.89
CA LYS A 111 -9.35 17.76 14.73
C LYS A 111 -8.16 18.38 14.00
N MET A 112 -7.78 17.84 12.83
CA MET A 112 -6.69 18.40 12.04
C MET A 112 -7.11 19.72 11.39
N GLY A 113 -6.35 20.77 11.62
CA GLY A 113 -6.48 22.04 10.91
C GLY A 113 -5.97 21.94 9.46
N PHE A 114 -6.36 22.91 8.63
CA PHE A 114 -5.99 22.88 7.19
C PHE A 114 -4.48 22.87 6.97
N ASN A 115 -3.72 23.60 7.75
CA ASN A 115 -2.26 23.62 7.67
C ASN A 115 -1.63 22.27 8.05
N GLU A 116 -2.21 21.59 9.04
CA GLU A 116 -1.75 20.25 9.44
C GLU A 116 -2.05 19.23 8.34
N ILE A 117 -3.25 19.29 7.72
CA ILE A 117 -3.60 18.46 6.57
C ILE A 117 -2.57 18.63 5.46
N ASN A 118 -2.23 19.88 5.11
CA ASN A 118 -1.25 20.14 4.05
C ASN A 118 0.15 19.66 4.43
N CYS A 119 0.57 19.83 5.67
CA CYS A 119 1.85 19.31 6.17
C CYS A 119 1.92 17.79 6.09
N VAL A 120 0.88 17.10 6.53
CA VAL A 120 0.77 15.63 6.49
C VAL A 120 0.74 15.15 5.04
N PHE A 121 -0.09 15.76 4.19
CA PHE A 121 -0.19 15.39 2.78
C PHE A 121 1.13 15.59 2.04
N ARG A 122 1.86 16.67 2.32
CA ARG A 122 3.20 16.90 1.74
C ARG A 122 4.15 15.76 2.07
N GLN A 123 4.14 15.26 3.30
CA GLN A 123 4.99 14.13 3.71
C GLN A 123 4.61 12.83 2.96
N ILE A 124 3.31 12.59 2.72
CA ILE A 124 2.86 11.45 1.91
C ILE A 124 3.38 11.57 0.47
N VAL A 125 3.26 12.76 -0.12
CA VAL A 125 3.78 13.04 -1.47
C VAL A 125 5.29 12.83 -1.55
N ASP A 126 6.05 13.32 -0.57
CA ASP A 126 7.51 13.14 -0.52
C ASP A 126 7.90 11.66 -0.44
N GLY A 127 7.14 10.84 0.32
CA GLY A 127 7.33 9.39 0.37
C GLY A 127 7.03 8.69 -0.96
N VAL A 128 5.95 9.09 -1.66
CA VAL A 128 5.59 8.54 -2.98
C VAL A 128 6.60 8.98 -4.05
N ASP A 129 7.04 10.24 -4.03
CA ASP A 129 8.07 10.73 -4.95
C ASP A 129 9.37 9.93 -4.81
N TYR A 130 9.77 9.61 -3.57
CA TYR A 130 10.91 8.74 -3.31
C TYR A 130 10.71 7.34 -3.93
N LEU A 131 9.54 6.70 -3.76
CA LEU A 131 9.25 5.40 -4.36
C LEU A 131 9.32 5.47 -5.89
N HIS A 132 8.68 6.47 -6.47
CA HIS A 132 8.67 6.68 -7.93
C HIS A 132 10.07 6.96 -8.49
N GLY A 133 10.91 7.69 -7.74
CA GLY A 133 12.32 7.89 -8.08
C GLY A 133 13.15 6.59 -8.14
N LEU A 134 12.72 5.56 -7.40
CA LEU A 134 13.31 4.22 -7.45
C LEU A 134 12.67 3.31 -8.51
N GLY A 135 11.69 3.78 -9.25
CA GLY A 135 10.95 2.99 -10.23
C GLY A 135 9.89 2.07 -9.62
N LEU A 136 9.46 2.33 -8.39
CA LEU A 136 8.45 1.57 -7.67
C LEU A 136 7.14 2.34 -7.58
N ALA A 137 6.00 1.66 -7.79
CA ALA A 137 4.66 2.15 -7.47
C ALA A 137 4.07 1.35 -6.32
N HIS A 138 3.33 2.00 -5.43
CA HIS A 138 2.75 1.40 -4.24
C HIS A 138 1.50 0.57 -4.55
N ARG A 139 0.60 1.10 -5.39
CA ARG A 139 -0.66 0.51 -5.88
C ARG A 139 -1.80 0.36 -4.86
N ASP A 140 -1.59 0.71 -3.60
CA ASP A 140 -2.65 0.74 -2.58
C ASP A 140 -2.46 1.93 -1.62
N LEU A 141 -2.22 3.12 -2.20
CA LEU A 141 -2.14 4.35 -1.43
C LEU A 141 -3.52 4.72 -0.90
N LYS A 142 -3.61 4.80 0.41
CA LYS A 142 -4.80 5.18 1.17
C LYS A 142 -4.40 5.71 2.54
N ILE A 143 -5.30 6.44 3.20
CA ILE A 143 -5.03 7.01 4.52
C ILE A 143 -4.74 5.90 5.54
N ASP A 144 -5.39 4.73 5.41
CA ASP A 144 -5.17 3.55 6.27
C ASP A 144 -3.74 2.99 6.17
N ASN A 145 -3.08 3.17 5.03
CA ASN A 145 -1.69 2.78 4.81
C ASN A 145 -0.70 3.90 5.14
N CYS A 146 -1.10 4.82 5.99
CA CYS A 146 -0.25 5.86 6.56
C CYS A 146 -0.38 5.85 8.08
N VAL A 147 0.75 5.83 8.74
CA VAL A 147 0.87 5.97 10.20
C VAL A 147 1.73 7.19 10.52
N MET A 148 1.70 7.64 11.77
CA MET A 148 2.47 8.81 12.19
C MET A 148 3.16 8.56 13.52
N THR A 149 4.39 9.05 13.63
CA THR A 149 5.13 9.04 14.89
C THR A 149 4.59 10.09 15.85
N SER A 150 4.95 10.00 17.13
CA SER A 150 4.59 11.00 18.14
C SER A 150 5.13 12.40 17.81
N ASP A 151 6.19 12.49 17.01
CA ASP A 151 6.81 13.75 16.56
C ASP A 151 6.16 14.30 15.28
N GLY A 152 5.06 13.69 14.80
CA GLY A 152 4.33 14.15 13.62
C GLY A 152 4.94 13.74 12.27
N ILE A 153 5.82 12.74 12.24
CA ILE A 153 6.41 12.21 11.00
C ILE A 153 5.49 11.13 10.44
N VAL A 154 5.00 11.36 9.22
CA VAL A 154 4.15 10.41 8.50
C VAL A 154 5.00 9.32 7.85
N LYS A 155 4.55 8.08 7.93
CA LYS A 155 5.19 6.89 7.36
C LYS A 155 4.20 6.12 6.49
N ILE A 156 4.55 5.88 5.23
CA ILE A 156 3.80 4.98 4.35
C ILE A 156 4.15 3.54 4.72
N ILE A 157 3.14 2.69 4.80
CA ILE A 157 3.25 1.27 5.17
C ILE A 157 2.65 0.38 4.08
N ASP A 158 2.89 -0.94 4.19
CA ASP A 158 2.29 -2.01 3.38
C ASP A 158 2.70 -1.98 1.90
N PHE A 159 3.81 -2.65 1.60
CA PHE A 159 4.36 -2.79 0.24
C PHE A 159 3.96 -4.10 -0.44
N GLY A 160 2.97 -4.83 0.08
CA GLY A 160 2.51 -6.10 -0.45
C GLY A 160 1.91 -6.05 -1.86
N THR A 161 1.51 -4.84 -2.31
CA THR A 161 0.98 -4.58 -3.65
C THR A 161 1.94 -3.82 -4.54
N ALA A 162 3.11 -3.42 -4.02
CA ALA A 162 4.07 -2.62 -4.75
C ALA A 162 4.60 -3.36 -6.00
N THR A 163 4.86 -2.59 -7.04
CA THR A 163 5.37 -3.13 -8.32
C THR A 163 6.44 -2.22 -8.90
N VAL A 164 7.37 -2.83 -9.63
CA VAL A 164 8.38 -2.12 -10.41
C VAL A 164 7.75 -1.65 -11.72
N PHE A 165 7.73 -0.36 -11.98
CA PHE A 165 7.30 0.20 -13.26
C PHE A 165 8.47 0.68 -14.14
N GLN A 166 9.64 0.86 -13.54
CA GLN A 166 10.84 1.30 -14.27
C GLN A 166 12.08 0.59 -13.75
N VAL A 167 12.88 0.07 -14.66
CA VAL A 167 14.22 -0.45 -14.39
C VAL A 167 15.21 0.40 -15.19
N PRO A 168 16.34 0.84 -14.61
CA PRO A 168 17.34 1.61 -15.32
C PRO A 168 17.75 0.93 -16.64
N GLY A 169 17.72 1.69 -17.76
CA GLY A 169 18.08 1.20 -19.08
C GLY A 169 17.08 0.25 -19.76
N LYS A 170 15.87 0.07 -19.18
CA LYS A 170 14.80 -0.75 -19.78
C LYS A 170 13.56 0.11 -20.09
N SER A 171 12.70 -0.41 -20.96
CA SER A 171 11.38 0.17 -21.22
C SER A 171 10.52 0.17 -19.95
N ALA A 172 9.58 1.11 -19.87
CA ALA A 172 8.60 1.14 -18.80
C ALA A 172 7.79 -0.16 -18.76
N LEU A 173 7.48 -0.62 -17.53
CA LEU A 173 6.67 -1.79 -17.28
C LEU A 173 5.26 -1.35 -16.89
N PHE A 174 4.26 -1.93 -17.54
CA PHE A 174 2.86 -1.70 -17.23
C PHE A 174 2.36 -2.76 -16.24
N ALA A 175 1.53 -2.31 -15.31
CA ALA A 175 0.89 -3.19 -14.35
C ALA A 175 -0.39 -3.81 -14.92
N THR A 176 -0.82 -4.91 -14.34
CA THR A 176 -2.04 -5.64 -14.71
C THR A 176 -2.87 -5.97 -13.45
N GLY A 177 -4.13 -6.32 -13.66
CA GLY A 177 -5.05 -6.79 -12.63
C GLY A 177 -5.58 -5.67 -11.73
N ILE A 178 -6.71 -5.93 -11.11
CA ILE A 178 -7.36 -5.00 -10.17
C ILE A 178 -6.67 -5.13 -8.82
N VAL A 179 -5.92 -4.12 -8.43
CA VAL A 179 -5.18 -4.04 -7.17
C VAL A 179 -5.37 -2.67 -6.56
N GLY A 180 -5.63 -2.62 -5.26
CA GLY A 180 -5.87 -1.40 -4.50
C GLY A 180 -7.18 -1.45 -3.73
N SER A 181 -7.64 -0.32 -3.24
CA SER A 181 -8.86 -0.16 -2.43
C SER A 181 -9.87 0.73 -3.16
N ASP A 182 -11.09 0.25 -3.31
CA ASP A 182 -12.13 0.79 -4.20
C ASP A 182 -12.24 2.32 -4.29
N PRO A 183 -12.41 3.08 -3.19
CA PRO A 183 -12.56 4.52 -3.29
C PRO A 183 -11.34 5.24 -3.86
N TYR A 184 -10.16 4.64 -3.71
CA TYR A 184 -8.87 5.22 -4.11
C TYR A 184 -8.38 4.78 -5.49
N LEU A 185 -9.02 3.75 -6.08
CA LEU A 185 -8.63 3.22 -7.38
C LEU A 185 -8.69 4.29 -8.46
N ALA A 186 -7.70 4.29 -9.34
CA ALA A 186 -7.79 5.01 -10.61
C ALA A 186 -8.72 4.24 -11.58
N PRO A 187 -9.53 4.95 -12.37
CA PRO A 187 -10.52 4.30 -13.24
C PRO A 187 -9.92 3.36 -14.28
N GLU A 188 -8.69 3.63 -14.75
CA GLU A 188 -7.99 2.74 -15.67
C GLU A 188 -7.63 1.38 -15.07
N VAL A 189 -7.57 1.24 -13.74
CA VAL A 189 -7.39 -0.04 -13.07
C VAL A 189 -8.56 -0.99 -13.31
N LEU A 190 -9.77 -0.43 -13.43
CA LEU A 190 -11.00 -1.19 -13.71
C LEU A 190 -11.29 -1.36 -15.19
N SER A 191 -10.84 -0.41 -16.03
CA SER A 191 -11.26 -0.30 -17.42
C SER A 191 -10.18 -0.71 -18.44
N ARG A 192 -8.97 -1.06 -18.02
CA ARG A 192 -7.87 -1.43 -18.93
C ARG A 192 -7.20 -2.74 -18.48
N GLN A 193 -6.71 -3.52 -19.47
CA GLN A 193 -5.93 -4.73 -19.19
C GLN A 193 -4.56 -4.39 -18.60
N THR A 194 -3.95 -3.29 -19.08
CA THR A 194 -2.66 -2.80 -18.59
C THR A 194 -2.74 -1.30 -18.29
N TYR A 195 -1.99 -0.85 -17.30
CA TYR A 195 -1.96 0.56 -16.90
C TYR A 195 -0.59 0.95 -16.31
N ASP A 196 -0.30 2.25 -16.33
CA ASP A 196 0.88 2.81 -15.67
C ASP A 196 0.61 2.94 -14.17
N ALA A 197 1.22 2.07 -13.37
CA ALA A 197 1.02 2.04 -11.92
C ALA A 197 1.48 3.33 -11.22
N ARG A 198 2.41 4.07 -11.80
CA ARG A 198 2.85 5.38 -11.29
C ARG A 198 1.70 6.41 -11.36
N LEU A 199 0.98 6.43 -12.48
CA LEU A 199 -0.14 7.37 -12.66
C LEU A 199 -1.33 6.99 -11.76
N THR A 200 -1.54 5.71 -11.50
CA THR A 200 -2.58 5.26 -10.56
C THR A 200 -2.27 5.67 -9.12
N ASP A 201 -1.02 5.70 -8.71
CA ASP A 201 -0.61 6.25 -7.41
C ASP A 201 -0.92 7.76 -7.31
N VAL A 202 -0.67 8.53 -8.37
CA VAL A 202 -0.99 9.96 -8.39
C VAL A 202 -2.49 10.21 -8.25
N TRP A 203 -3.33 9.40 -8.91
CA TRP A 203 -4.78 9.46 -8.71
C TRP A 203 -5.16 9.16 -7.26
N SER A 204 -4.63 8.10 -6.68
CA SER A 204 -4.89 7.71 -5.29
C SER A 204 -4.49 8.81 -4.31
N LEU A 205 -3.37 9.52 -4.54
CA LEU A 205 -2.97 10.68 -3.75
C LEU A 205 -4.02 11.80 -3.79
N ALA A 206 -4.62 12.07 -4.94
CA ALA A 206 -5.68 13.08 -5.05
C ALA A 206 -6.89 12.68 -4.19
N ILE A 207 -7.29 11.40 -4.21
CA ILE A 207 -8.39 10.91 -3.37
C ILE A 207 -8.02 10.98 -1.88
N VAL A 208 -6.79 10.64 -1.51
CA VAL A 208 -6.29 10.83 -0.12
C VAL A 208 -6.47 12.27 0.32
N TYR A 209 -6.07 13.26 -0.49
CA TYR A 209 -6.22 14.66 -0.15
C TYR A 209 -7.68 15.09 -0.01
N ILE A 210 -8.53 14.68 -0.94
CA ILE A 210 -9.97 14.94 -0.88
C ILE A 210 -10.56 14.39 0.43
N CYS A 211 -10.21 13.14 0.79
CA CYS A 211 -10.67 12.55 2.05
C CYS A 211 -10.16 13.28 3.28
N MET A 212 -8.91 13.74 3.28
CA MET A 212 -8.34 14.51 4.38
C MET A 212 -9.08 15.84 4.59
N VAL A 213 -9.45 16.52 3.49
CA VAL A 213 -10.14 17.82 3.55
C VAL A 213 -11.62 17.64 3.86
N LEU A 214 -12.31 16.74 3.14
CA LEU A 214 -13.77 16.58 3.21
C LEU A 214 -14.22 15.57 4.28
N LYS A 215 -13.32 14.74 4.81
CA LYS A 215 -13.58 13.64 5.77
C LYS A 215 -14.63 12.65 5.24
N ARG A 216 -14.67 12.49 3.94
CA ARG A 216 -15.51 11.53 3.22
C ARG A 216 -14.92 11.20 1.87
N PHE A 217 -15.31 10.07 1.30
CA PHE A 217 -14.96 9.71 -0.06
C PHE A 217 -15.85 10.43 -1.07
N PRO A 218 -15.31 10.82 -2.24
CA PRO A 218 -16.12 11.42 -3.32
C PRO A 218 -17.07 10.40 -3.97
N TRP A 219 -16.70 9.11 -3.98
CA TRP A 219 -17.45 7.96 -4.47
C TRP A 219 -17.03 6.70 -3.73
N LYS A 220 -17.75 5.59 -3.96
CA LYS A 220 -17.40 4.27 -3.41
C LYS A 220 -16.46 3.51 -4.33
N ILE A 221 -16.64 3.65 -5.65
CA ILE A 221 -15.83 2.99 -6.68
C ILE A 221 -15.80 3.89 -7.92
N PRO A 222 -14.66 3.98 -8.65
CA PRO A 222 -14.56 4.81 -9.85
C PRO A 222 -15.08 4.08 -11.10
N ASP A 223 -16.33 3.66 -11.04
CA ASP A 223 -17.08 3.02 -12.13
C ASP A 223 -18.42 3.74 -12.33
N PRO A 224 -18.67 4.37 -13.51
CA PRO A 224 -19.89 5.14 -13.77
C PRO A 224 -21.16 4.29 -13.83
N GLU A 225 -21.04 2.99 -14.07
CA GLU A 225 -22.20 2.07 -14.05
C GLU A 225 -22.58 1.66 -12.63
N LEU A 226 -21.60 1.66 -11.70
CA LEU A 226 -21.78 1.21 -10.32
C LEU A 226 -21.95 2.36 -9.33
N ASP A 227 -21.42 3.56 -9.64
CA ASP A 227 -21.44 4.70 -8.71
C ASP A 227 -21.97 5.98 -9.37
N PRO A 228 -23.15 6.45 -8.97
CA PRO A 228 -23.75 7.68 -9.51
C PRO A 228 -22.91 8.93 -9.25
N SER A 229 -22.16 8.99 -8.15
CA SER A 229 -21.30 10.13 -7.83
C SER A 229 -20.13 10.20 -8.79
N PHE A 230 -19.54 9.05 -9.12
CA PHE A 230 -18.47 8.98 -10.11
C PHE A 230 -18.99 9.33 -11.52
N LYS A 231 -20.19 8.86 -11.87
CA LYS A 231 -20.85 9.23 -13.12
C LYS A 231 -21.05 10.73 -13.25
N LEU A 232 -21.52 11.40 -12.20
CA LEU A 232 -21.67 12.85 -12.17
C LEU A 232 -20.32 13.58 -12.31
N PHE A 233 -19.28 13.06 -11.67
CA PHE A 233 -17.92 13.61 -11.82
C PHE A 233 -17.45 13.57 -13.27
N LEU A 234 -17.62 12.44 -13.98
CA LEU A 234 -17.26 12.33 -15.39
C LEU A 234 -18.09 13.26 -16.30
N LEU A 235 -19.38 13.44 -16.02
CA LEU A 235 -20.21 14.37 -16.77
C LEU A 235 -19.78 15.83 -16.60
N ALA A 236 -19.26 16.18 -15.41
CA ALA A 236 -18.72 17.51 -15.14
C ALA A 236 -17.32 17.73 -15.74
N HIS A 237 -16.62 16.65 -16.12
CA HIS A 237 -15.26 16.64 -16.62
C HIS A 237 -15.15 15.88 -17.95
N PRO A 238 -15.78 16.37 -19.04
CA PRO A 238 -15.78 15.69 -20.34
C PRO A 238 -14.37 15.54 -20.95
N GLU A 239 -13.42 16.34 -20.51
CA GLU A 239 -12.00 16.21 -20.88
C GLU A 239 -11.37 14.90 -20.39
N LEU A 240 -11.95 14.25 -19.38
CA LEU A 240 -11.54 12.93 -18.89
C LEU A 240 -12.20 11.78 -19.67
N GLY A 241 -12.91 12.09 -20.74
CA GLY A 241 -13.80 11.22 -21.53
C GLY A 241 -13.13 10.11 -22.34
N GLY A 242 -12.00 9.56 -21.88
CA GLY A 242 -11.43 8.30 -22.40
C GLY A 242 -11.62 7.12 -21.44
N ILE A 243 -12.37 7.30 -20.35
CA ILE A 243 -12.66 6.24 -19.38
C ILE A 243 -13.92 5.52 -19.86
N LYS A 244 -13.71 4.43 -20.62
CA LYS A 244 -14.81 3.56 -21.02
C LYS A 244 -15.23 2.67 -19.84
N PRO A 245 -16.53 2.42 -19.63
CA PRO A 245 -16.99 1.38 -18.69
C PRO A 245 -16.36 0.02 -19.03
N SER A 246 -16.08 -0.79 -17.99
CA SER A 246 -15.49 -2.12 -18.15
C SER A 246 -16.31 -3.05 -19.07
N SER A 247 -17.61 -2.84 -19.19
CA SER A 247 -18.52 -3.57 -20.11
C SER A 247 -18.29 -3.31 -21.60
N LEU A 248 -17.52 -2.28 -21.97
CA LEU A 248 -17.25 -1.93 -23.38
C LEU A 248 -15.89 -2.40 -23.89
N LEU A 249 -15.12 -3.15 -23.10
CA LEU A 249 -13.80 -3.64 -23.48
C LEU A 249 -13.85 -4.90 -24.39
N GLU A 250 -15.00 -5.57 -24.50
CA GLU A 250 -15.14 -6.81 -25.26
C GLU A 250 -15.29 -6.59 -26.79
N ASP A 251 -15.59 -5.37 -27.25
CA ASP A 251 -15.93 -5.11 -28.65
C ASP A 251 -14.81 -4.50 -29.51
N ASP A 252 -13.71 -4.01 -28.94
CA ASP A 252 -12.64 -3.35 -29.71
C ASP A 252 -11.63 -4.32 -30.37
N GLU A 253 -11.67 -5.64 -30.08
CA GLU A 253 -10.79 -6.63 -30.76
C GLU A 253 -11.36 -7.18 -32.10
N ALA A 254 -12.61 -6.81 -32.48
CA ALA A 254 -13.28 -7.39 -33.64
C ALA A 254 -13.04 -6.64 -34.97
N HIS A 255 -12.26 -5.57 -35.02
CA HIS A 255 -12.06 -4.76 -36.23
C HIS A 255 -10.61 -4.48 -36.61
N HIS A 256 -9.74 -5.48 -36.57
CA HIS A 256 -8.48 -5.47 -37.32
C HIS A 256 -8.22 -6.86 -37.92
N GLU A 257 -8.89 -7.14 -39.02
CA GLU A 257 -8.38 -8.00 -40.11
C GLU A 257 -8.04 -7.14 -41.33
#